data_ad8bac1293e749956c1d90a62e3bce86
#
_entry.id   ad8bac1293e749956c1d90a62e3bce86
#
_cell.length_a   1.000
_cell.length_b   1.000
_cell.length_c   1.000
_cell.angle_alpha   90.00
_cell.angle_beta   90.00
_cell.angle_gamma   90.00
#
_symmetry.space_group_name_H-M   'P 1'
#
loop_
_entity.id
_entity.type
_entity.pdbx_description
1 polymer ?
#
loop_
_entity_poly.entity_id
_entity_poly.type
_entity_poly.pdbx_seq_one_letter_code
_entity_poly.pdbx_strand_id
1 'polypeptide(L)'
;MIFSSKQRISLNWSIFQRYSLHRAEADPDFSKRTARNCLDDARINWQRLVLLVAVHLIQYLHQFAATGRDQAFVIDDSLFTREFSKKTELLSKVFDHDHERYYTGFRALTLGWSDGNTFLPLT
;
A
#
# COMPACT_ATOMS: atom_id res chain seq x y z
N MET A 1 -16.93 -4.25 -9.76
CA MET A 1 -16.30 -2.99 -10.23
C MET A 1 -15.38 -3.35 -11.39
N ILE A 2 -15.67 -2.87 -12.60
CA ILE A 2 -14.87 -3.18 -13.79
C ILE A 2 -13.92 -2.00 -13.99
N PHE A 3 -12.61 -2.21 -13.78
CA PHE A 3 -11.61 -1.22 -14.12
C PHE A 3 -11.53 -1.02 -15.62
N SER A 4 -11.35 0.22 -16.06
CA SER A 4 -11.07 0.49 -17.48
C SER A 4 -9.74 -0.16 -17.88
N SER A 5 -9.56 -0.44 -19.16
CA SER A 5 -8.31 -1.04 -19.66
C SER A 5 -7.06 -0.25 -19.26
N LYS A 6 -7.13 1.09 -19.28
CA LYS A 6 -6.04 1.98 -18.84
C LYS A 6 -5.72 1.88 -17.35
N GLN A 7 -6.74 1.69 -16.50
CA GLN A 7 -6.53 1.50 -15.06
C GLN A 7 -5.87 0.15 -14.75
N ARG A 8 -6.23 -0.91 -15.45
CA ARG A 8 -5.59 -2.24 -15.32
C ARG A 8 -4.13 -2.20 -15.71
N ILE A 9 -3.78 -1.52 -16.80
CA ILE A 9 -2.41 -1.38 -17.29
C ILE A 9 -1.56 -0.62 -16.26
N SER A 10 -2.09 0.48 -15.70
CA SER A 10 -1.40 1.28 -14.68
C SER A 10 -1.06 0.48 -13.43
N LEU A 11 -2.01 -0.29 -12.90
CA LEU A 11 -1.80 -1.14 -11.72
C LEU A 11 -0.80 -2.25 -11.99
N ASN A 12 -0.93 -2.97 -13.09
CA ASN A 12 0.00 -4.02 -13.46
C ASN A 12 1.42 -3.47 -13.62
N TRP A 13 1.57 -2.33 -14.28
CA TRP A 13 2.88 -1.75 -14.52
C TRP A 13 3.61 -1.39 -13.23
N SER A 14 2.94 -0.74 -12.27
CA SER A 14 3.56 -0.35 -10.99
C SER A 14 3.89 -1.54 -10.08
N ILE A 15 3.09 -2.60 -10.11
CA ILE A 15 3.31 -3.81 -9.30
C ILE A 15 4.49 -4.62 -9.84
N PHE A 16 4.58 -4.84 -11.14
CA PHE A 16 5.58 -5.73 -11.71
C PHE A 16 6.94 -5.08 -11.95
N GLN A 17 6.98 -3.79 -12.22
CA GLN A 17 8.25 -3.09 -12.51
C GLN A 17 8.99 -2.59 -11.28
N ARG A 18 8.38 -2.58 -10.09
CA ARG A 18 8.96 -2.09 -8.82
C ARG A 18 9.50 -0.66 -8.87
N TYR A 19 9.19 0.11 -9.90
CA TYR A 19 9.64 1.49 -10.06
C TYR A 19 8.51 2.46 -9.74
N SER A 20 8.86 3.59 -9.13
CA SER A 20 7.94 4.70 -9.05
C SER A 20 7.64 5.19 -10.47
N LEU A 21 6.38 5.45 -10.77
CA LEU A 21 5.96 6.04 -12.07
C LEU A 21 6.70 7.33 -12.42
N HIS A 22 7.28 8.01 -11.42
CA HIS A 22 8.06 9.22 -11.62
C HIS A 22 9.47 8.94 -12.15
N ARG A 23 10.06 7.81 -11.78
CA ARG A 23 11.44 7.39 -12.12
C ARG A 23 11.48 6.29 -13.18
N ALA A 24 10.36 5.97 -13.80
CA ALA A 24 10.30 4.96 -14.83
C ALA A 24 11.12 5.39 -16.04
N GLU A 25 12.13 4.62 -16.39
CA GLU A 25 12.94 4.79 -17.58
C GLU A 25 12.21 4.29 -18.83
N ALA A 26 11.40 3.24 -18.68
CA ALA A 26 10.53 2.75 -19.73
C ALA A 26 9.27 3.62 -19.84
N ASP A 27 8.94 4.06 -21.02
CA ASP A 27 7.74 4.87 -21.27
C ASP A 27 6.52 3.94 -21.28
N PRO A 28 5.64 4.00 -20.27
CA PRO A 28 4.41 3.20 -20.27
C PRO A 28 3.44 3.77 -21.32
N ASP A 29 2.53 2.94 -21.84
CA ASP A 29 1.48 3.31 -22.80
C ASP A 29 0.49 4.37 -22.27
N PHE A 30 0.77 4.97 -21.13
CA PHE A 30 -0.06 5.98 -20.48
C PHE A 30 0.77 7.09 -19.83
N SER A 31 0.23 8.29 -19.79
CA SER A 31 0.92 9.44 -19.20
C SER A 31 0.99 9.35 -17.66
N LYS A 32 2.02 9.96 -17.06
CA LYS A 32 2.14 10.12 -15.60
C LYS A 32 0.91 10.80 -14.99
N ARG A 33 0.28 11.72 -15.75
CA ARG A 33 -0.96 12.39 -15.35
C ARG A 33 -2.13 11.39 -15.27
N THR A 34 -2.23 10.48 -16.23
CA THR A 34 -3.28 9.44 -16.22
C THR A 34 -3.16 8.53 -14.99
N ALA A 35 -1.92 8.15 -14.63
CA ALA A 35 -1.67 7.35 -13.44
C ALA A 35 -2.08 8.10 -12.16
N ARG A 36 -1.69 9.38 -12.01
CA ARG A 36 -2.10 10.19 -10.85
C ARG A 36 -3.61 10.34 -10.77
N ASN A 37 -4.28 10.68 -11.86
CA ASN A 37 -5.74 10.80 -11.88
C ASN A 37 -6.42 9.48 -11.50
N CYS A 38 -5.82 8.33 -11.82
CA CYS A 38 -6.33 7.03 -11.39
C CYS A 38 -6.18 6.83 -9.88
N LEU A 39 -5.03 7.21 -9.31
CA LEU A 39 -4.76 7.07 -7.87
C LEU A 39 -5.61 8.04 -7.04
N ASP A 40 -5.87 9.24 -7.57
CA ASP A 40 -6.67 10.29 -6.91
C ASP A 40 -8.18 10.13 -7.15
N ASP A 41 -8.61 9.09 -7.88
CA ASP A 41 -10.03 8.88 -8.18
C ASP A 41 -10.78 8.38 -6.94
N ALA A 42 -11.53 9.29 -6.30
CA ALA A 42 -12.32 9.01 -5.10
C ALA A 42 -13.44 7.96 -5.30
N ARG A 43 -13.78 7.60 -6.57
CA ARG A 43 -14.76 6.55 -6.86
C ARG A 43 -14.16 5.15 -6.65
N ILE A 44 -12.83 5.03 -6.57
CA ILE A 44 -12.14 3.77 -6.37
C ILE A 44 -11.97 3.53 -4.87
N ASN A 45 -12.61 2.51 -4.35
CA ASN A 45 -12.37 2.07 -2.98
C ASN A 45 -11.09 1.22 -2.94
N TRP A 46 -9.95 1.89 -2.72
CA TRP A 46 -8.63 1.27 -2.68
C TRP A 46 -8.49 0.25 -1.56
N GLN A 47 -9.07 0.53 -0.40
CA GLN A 47 -9.05 -0.39 0.74
C GLN A 47 -9.75 -1.71 0.39
N ARG A 48 -10.93 -1.63 -0.24
CA ARG A 48 -11.63 -2.83 -0.71
C ARG A 48 -10.83 -3.60 -1.75
N LEU A 49 -10.12 -2.90 -2.64
CA LEU A 49 -9.26 -3.54 -3.62
C LEU A 49 -8.14 -4.33 -2.93
N VAL A 50 -7.42 -3.71 -1.99
CA VAL A 50 -6.34 -4.36 -1.23
C VAL A 50 -6.86 -5.59 -0.51
N LEU A 51 -7.99 -5.49 0.19
CA LEU A 51 -8.62 -6.62 0.88
C LEU A 51 -8.99 -7.76 -0.06
N LEU A 52 -9.57 -7.48 -1.21
CA LEU A 52 -9.93 -8.51 -2.18
C LEU A 52 -8.70 -9.22 -2.74
N VAL A 53 -7.64 -8.48 -3.04
CA VAL A 53 -6.37 -9.05 -3.50
C VAL A 53 -5.76 -9.91 -2.40
N ALA A 54 -5.73 -9.42 -1.16
CA ALA A 54 -5.19 -10.17 -0.02
C ALA A 54 -5.94 -11.49 0.21
N VAL A 55 -7.29 -11.46 0.18
CA VAL A 55 -8.10 -12.69 0.32
C VAL A 55 -7.76 -13.71 -0.75
N HIS A 56 -7.65 -13.30 -2.01
CA HIS A 56 -7.29 -14.21 -3.11
C HIS A 56 -5.86 -14.77 -2.93
N LEU A 57 -4.91 -13.93 -2.52
CA LEU A 57 -3.54 -14.37 -2.26
C LEU A 57 -3.46 -15.33 -1.08
N ILE A 58 -4.18 -15.07 0.01
CA ILE A 58 -4.24 -15.98 1.17
C ILE A 58 -4.80 -17.33 0.75
N GLN A 59 -5.92 -17.36 0.01
CA GLN A 59 -6.51 -18.59 -0.50
C GLN A 59 -5.56 -19.36 -1.41
N TYR A 60 -4.81 -18.66 -2.24
CA TYR A 60 -3.80 -19.27 -3.10
C TYR A 60 -2.64 -19.83 -2.29
N LEU A 61 -2.11 -19.08 -1.33
CA LEU A 61 -1.01 -19.50 -0.46
C LEU A 61 -1.37 -20.70 0.41
N HIS A 62 -2.62 -20.80 0.87
CA HIS A 62 -3.10 -21.96 1.62
C HIS A 62 -2.95 -23.29 0.87
N GLN A 63 -2.97 -23.28 -0.47
CA GLN A 63 -2.79 -24.49 -1.28
C GLN A 63 -1.35 -25.02 -1.23
N PHE A 64 -0.38 -24.14 -0.92
CA PHE A 64 1.05 -24.47 -0.86
C PHE A 64 1.61 -24.47 0.56
N ALA A 65 0.83 -24.00 1.52
CA ALA A 65 1.27 -23.96 2.90
C ALA A 65 1.31 -25.39 3.49
N ALA A 66 2.44 -25.72 4.13
CA ALA A 66 2.50 -26.94 4.94
C ALA A 66 1.44 -26.91 6.04
N THR A 67 0.75 -28.01 6.27
CA THR A 67 -0.21 -28.18 7.36
C THR A 67 0.47 -27.86 8.70
N GLY A 68 -0.10 -26.93 9.46
CA GLY A 68 0.35 -26.60 10.83
C GLY A 68 1.05 -25.26 10.99
N ARG A 69 0.94 -24.32 10.02
CA ARG A 69 1.40 -22.94 10.22
C ARG A 69 0.38 -22.13 11.00
N ASP A 70 0.83 -21.45 12.02
CA ASP A 70 0.02 -20.50 12.76
C ASP A 70 -0.18 -19.23 11.92
N GLN A 71 -1.43 -18.77 11.88
CA GLN A 71 -1.81 -17.56 11.22
C GLN A 71 -2.11 -16.48 12.24
N ALA A 72 -1.67 -15.26 11.98
CA ALA A 72 -1.88 -14.14 12.87
C ALA A 72 -2.24 -12.87 12.10
N PHE A 73 -3.05 -12.02 12.74
CA PHE A 73 -3.14 -10.61 12.33
C PHE A 73 -2.05 -9.83 13.04
N VAL A 74 -1.38 -8.98 12.28
CA VAL A 74 -0.31 -8.13 12.76
C VAL A 74 -0.78 -6.69 12.63
N ILE A 75 -0.66 -5.93 13.71
CA ILE A 75 -0.91 -4.48 13.71
C ILE A 75 0.43 -3.79 13.90
N ASP A 76 0.78 -2.89 12.99
CA ASP A 76 1.98 -2.08 13.05
C ASP A 76 1.62 -0.60 13.07
N ASP A 77 2.29 0.15 13.95
CA ASP A 77 2.15 1.59 14.10
C ASP A 77 3.44 2.28 13.62
N SER A 78 3.41 2.74 12.40
CA SER A 78 4.56 3.35 11.74
C SER A 78 4.50 4.87 11.73
N LEU A 79 5.62 5.52 12.08
CA LEU A 79 5.79 6.96 12.00
C LEU A 79 6.26 7.38 10.60
N PHE A 80 5.47 8.22 9.93
CA PHE A 80 5.83 8.84 8.66
C PHE A 80 6.17 10.32 8.85
N THR A 81 7.44 10.66 8.80
CA THR A 81 7.91 12.03 8.91
C THR A 81 7.67 12.83 7.64
N ARG A 82 7.22 14.08 7.79
CA ARG A 82 6.93 15.03 6.70
C ARG A 82 7.36 16.44 7.10
N GLU A 83 8.60 16.61 7.55
CA GLU A 83 9.11 17.87 8.15
C GLU A 83 8.99 19.08 7.24
N PHE A 84 9.11 18.89 5.93
CA PHE A 84 9.04 19.97 4.93
C PHE A 84 7.63 20.19 4.36
N SER A 85 6.65 19.41 4.77
CA SER A 85 5.29 19.53 4.25
C SER A 85 4.49 20.54 5.06
N LYS A 86 3.82 21.48 4.38
CA LYS A 86 2.98 22.52 5.03
C LYS A 86 1.48 22.31 4.82
N LYS A 87 1.09 21.44 3.88
CA LYS A 87 -0.30 21.28 3.42
C LYS A 87 -0.76 19.82 3.32
N THR A 88 -0.07 18.90 3.97
CA THR A 88 -0.51 17.50 4.00
C THR A 88 -1.64 17.35 5.01
N GLU A 89 -2.70 16.69 4.62
CA GLU A 89 -3.81 16.32 5.49
C GLU A 89 -3.31 15.49 6.68
N LEU A 90 -3.94 15.63 7.84
CA LEU A 90 -3.60 14.94 9.09
C LEU A 90 -2.18 15.21 9.61
N LEU A 91 -1.50 16.23 9.10
CA LEU A 91 -0.17 16.61 9.57
C LEU A 91 -0.22 17.13 11.00
N SER A 92 0.55 16.52 11.90
CA SER A 92 0.63 16.89 13.30
C SER A 92 2.05 16.72 13.85
N LYS A 93 2.28 17.22 15.06
CA LYS A 93 3.50 16.87 15.80
C LYS A 93 3.29 15.50 16.46
N VAL A 94 4.09 14.54 16.08
CA VAL A 94 4.05 13.16 16.58
C VAL A 94 5.33 12.86 17.34
N PHE A 95 5.18 12.29 18.52
CA PHE A 95 6.33 11.90 19.34
C PHE A 95 6.90 10.57 18.80
N ASP A 96 8.20 10.54 18.60
CA ASP A 96 8.96 9.34 18.25
C ASP A 96 9.63 8.81 19.53
N HIS A 97 9.25 7.59 19.91
CA HIS A 97 9.77 6.96 21.12
C HIS A 97 11.21 6.46 20.96
N ASP A 98 11.63 6.14 19.74
CA ASP A 98 12.99 5.64 19.48
C ASP A 98 14.04 6.74 19.55
N HIS A 99 13.67 7.95 19.10
CA HIS A 99 14.55 9.12 19.10
C HIS A 99 14.22 10.15 20.19
N GLU A 100 13.21 9.89 21.03
CA GLU A 100 12.73 10.74 22.14
C GLU A 100 12.46 12.19 21.74
N ARG A 101 11.92 12.42 20.55
CA ARG A 101 11.64 13.77 20.04
C ARG A 101 10.37 13.84 19.21
N TYR A 102 9.90 15.07 19.02
CA TYR A 102 8.74 15.32 18.17
C TYR A 102 9.15 15.58 16.73
N TYR A 103 8.46 14.89 15.82
CA TYR A 103 8.54 15.14 14.38
C TYR A 103 7.22 15.70 13.87
N THR A 104 7.30 16.46 12.78
CA THR A 104 6.11 16.80 12.00
C THR A 104 5.82 15.66 11.05
N GLY A 105 4.65 15.05 11.17
CA GLY A 105 4.30 13.87 10.40
C GLY A 105 2.91 13.33 10.77
N PHE A 106 2.72 12.06 10.55
CA PHE A 106 1.53 11.32 10.97
C PHE A 106 1.91 9.87 11.31
N ARG A 107 1.09 9.24 12.14
CA ARG A 107 1.16 7.80 12.38
C ARG A 107 0.18 7.08 11.46
N ALA A 108 0.63 5.99 10.88
CA ALA A 108 -0.22 5.09 10.12
C ALA A 108 -0.28 3.74 10.84
N LEU A 109 -1.50 3.33 11.13
CA LEU A 109 -1.78 2.01 11.67
C LEU A 109 -2.04 1.07 10.50
N THR A 110 -1.17 0.10 10.33
CA THR A 110 -1.29 -0.92 9.27
C THR A 110 -1.75 -2.23 9.87
N LEU A 111 -2.83 -2.79 9.34
CA LEU A 111 -3.25 -4.15 9.62
C LEU A 111 -2.72 -5.07 8.54
N GLY A 112 -2.07 -6.16 8.93
CA GLY A 112 -1.59 -7.20 8.04
C GLY A 112 -2.00 -8.59 8.50
N TRP A 113 -1.86 -9.55 7.59
CA TRP A 113 -1.96 -10.97 7.86
C TRP A 113 -0.61 -11.64 7.63
N SER A 114 -0.26 -12.59 8.49
CA SER A 114 0.97 -13.37 8.36
C SER A 114 0.75 -14.84 8.70
N ASP A 115 1.46 -15.72 7.99
CA ASP A 115 1.59 -17.16 8.27
C ASP A 115 2.99 -17.53 8.79
N GLY A 116 3.74 -16.55 9.27
CA GLY A 116 5.11 -16.71 9.74
C GLY A 116 6.18 -16.59 8.65
N ASN A 117 5.83 -16.83 7.37
CA ASN A 117 6.75 -16.70 6.23
C ASN A 117 6.37 -15.56 5.28
N THR A 118 5.09 -15.29 5.18
CA THR A 118 4.54 -14.28 4.28
C THR A 118 3.80 -13.23 5.09
N PHE A 119 3.97 -11.97 4.72
CA PHE A 119 3.18 -10.86 5.26
C PHE A 119 2.39 -10.21 4.13
N LEU A 120 1.09 -10.02 4.33
CA LEU A 120 0.19 -9.34 3.41
C LEU A 120 -0.49 -8.16 4.11
N PRO A 121 -0.29 -6.92 3.66
CA PRO A 121 -1.01 -5.77 4.18
C PRO A 121 -2.49 -5.86 3.79
N LEU A 122 -3.37 -5.52 4.74
CA LEU A 122 -4.83 -5.49 4.57
C LEU A 122 -5.39 -4.07 4.52
N THR A 123 -4.63 -3.10 5.06
CA THR A 123 -4.97 -1.66 5.04
C THR A 123 -3.74 -0.83 4.75
#